data_51db0a6adfc47b36326efaa4fa8dceca
#
_entry.id   51db0a6adfc47b36326efaa4fa8dceca
#
_cell.length_a   1.000
_cell.length_b   1.000
_cell.length_c   1.000
_cell.angle_alpha   90.00
_cell.angle_beta   90.00
_cell.angle_gamma   90.00
#
_symmetry.space_group_name_H-M   'P 1'
#
loop_
_entity.id
_entity.type
_entity.pdbx_description
1 polymer ?
#
loop_
_entity_poly.entity_id
_entity_poly.type
_entity_poly.pdbx_seq_one_letter_code
_entity_poly.pdbx_strand_id
1 'polypeptide(L)'
;MTETFDVPTLEGATTLLQRGQPLASAAICGAILAREPRNAIAAHLLGLALKDTGDWDQGEHWLRFSLTLEPQRGEFHANLGNLLRKRRKLMDAESAYREALRRLPGFPPALLGLAQTWVDLGRGAEAEAPCRALLGRDANDAETWETLALALTQQRRTAEAEHAHRRAIALNPGSAVAHHNLGELLVRLERPEAVASLERARSLGGDGYEVAYNLGRAAVNAGDLERAEREFARAVELQPLNPEGQRALASLRFMRGDPAFVRSLSTVVRAHRDHLPLQTLLAELLWHSGELAGAETLLRDVLTRNGSDATVRSTLARVLLDQGRLEDAEAEALEAASTPSDGPGAALNLVTVLIARGRPAEARPFIAAQRQRDPLAAAWLAFEATVARMLGEDRYLELCDYERFVRVFDLPPPPGFGTIAEFNAALSTVLEDRHRFKRQPLDRTVRNGTQTSRSLLSDPDPVIQAAFASFHAAVREYRAGLEVSPDHPLARLRDGGVQFTGAWSVRLQRGGFEVNHYHPGGLVSAAYDVAIPEEDVRDPTLKLGWLTFGEPRYPAPGVGPAHDVEPRAGRLVLFPSYLWHGTHPIHSHVPRLSIAFDVWPGT
;
A
#
# COMPACT_ATOMS: atom_id res chain seq x y z
N MET A 1 28.38 -60.35 -23.70
CA MET A 1 27.11 -59.66 -23.90
C MET A 1 27.47 -58.23 -24.22
N THR A 2 27.40 -57.87 -25.49
CA THR A 2 27.68 -56.55 -26.02
C THR A 2 26.50 -55.65 -25.64
N GLU A 3 26.74 -54.68 -24.73
CA GLU A 3 25.80 -53.59 -24.48
C GLU A 3 25.60 -52.85 -25.82
N THR A 4 24.43 -52.98 -26.39
CA THR A 4 23.97 -52.13 -27.50
C THR A 4 23.85 -50.72 -26.95
N PHE A 5 24.83 -49.87 -27.23
CA PHE A 5 24.69 -48.43 -27.04
C PHE A 5 23.52 -47.99 -27.92
N ASP A 6 22.39 -47.73 -27.27
CA ASP A 6 21.21 -47.15 -27.93
C ASP A 6 21.62 -45.86 -28.63
N VAL A 7 21.33 -45.76 -29.92
CA VAL A 7 21.66 -44.57 -30.71
C VAL A 7 20.93 -43.38 -30.09
N PRO A 8 21.61 -42.25 -29.78
CA PRO A 8 20.97 -41.08 -29.20
C PRO A 8 19.81 -40.60 -30.09
N THR A 9 18.58 -40.63 -29.57
CA THR A 9 17.39 -40.24 -30.32
C THR A 9 16.70 -39.04 -29.69
N LEU A 10 16.03 -38.22 -30.51
CA LEU A 10 15.21 -37.09 -30.03
C LEU A 10 14.07 -37.56 -29.14
N GLU A 11 13.50 -38.71 -29.42
CA GLU A 11 12.45 -39.34 -28.61
C GLU A 11 12.96 -39.71 -27.22
N GLY A 12 14.16 -40.32 -27.15
CA GLY A 12 14.82 -40.59 -25.87
C GLY A 12 15.11 -39.34 -25.05
N ALA A 13 15.60 -38.27 -25.69
CA ALA A 13 15.84 -36.99 -25.03
C ALA A 13 14.53 -36.37 -24.50
N THR A 14 13.45 -36.42 -25.29
CA THR A 14 12.14 -35.90 -24.89
C THR A 14 11.58 -36.68 -23.68
N THR A 15 11.69 -38.04 -23.75
CA THR A 15 11.21 -38.90 -22.64
C THR A 15 11.96 -38.65 -21.35
N LEU A 16 13.26 -38.42 -21.40
CA LEU A 16 14.08 -38.09 -20.24
C LEU A 16 13.70 -36.74 -19.63
N LEU A 17 13.43 -35.70 -20.44
CA LEU A 17 12.91 -34.42 -19.98
C LEU A 17 11.57 -34.59 -19.26
N GLN A 18 10.64 -35.33 -19.83
CA GLN A 18 9.33 -35.63 -19.23
C GLN A 18 9.44 -36.37 -17.89
N ARG A 19 10.48 -37.20 -17.72
CA ARG A 19 10.79 -37.94 -16.48
C ARG A 19 11.58 -37.13 -15.46
N GLY A 20 11.82 -35.82 -15.71
CA GLY A 20 12.59 -34.96 -14.80
C GLY A 20 14.09 -35.29 -14.76
N GLN A 21 14.65 -35.82 -15.85
CA GLN A 21 16.08 -36.17 -16.01
C GLN A 21 16.76 -35.24 -17.02
N PRO A 22 16.84 -33.91 -16.74
CA PRO A 22 17.32 -32.93 -17.71
C PRO A 22 18.79 -33.10 -18.08
N LEU A 23 19.67 -33.52 -17.15
CA LEU A 23 21.08 -33.74 -17.45
C LEU A 23 21.30 -34.87 -18.47
N ALA A 24 20.55 -35.97 -18.35
CA ALA A 24 20.62 -37.08 -19.29
C ALA A 24 20.07 -36.68 -20.67
N SER A 25 18.97 -35.89 -20.69
CA SER A 25 18.44 -35.33 -21.94
C SER A 25 19.45 -34.42 -22.63
N ALA A 26 20.10 -33.51 -21.84
CA ALA A 26 21.13 -32.61 -22.38
C ALA A 26 22.30 -33.37 -23.01
N ALA A 27 22.75 -34.46 -22.38
CA ALA A 27 23.84 -35.31 -22.94
C ALA A 27 23.46 -35.93 -24.30
N ILE A 28 22.23 -36.46 -24.40
CA ILE A 28 21.72 -36.99 -25.67
C ILE A 28 21.63 -35.89 -26.73
N CYS A 29 21.07 -34.74 -26.40
CA CYS A 29 20.95 -33.61 -27.33
C CYS A 29 22.33 -33.12 -27.79
N GLY A 30 23.32 -33.04 -26.89
CA GLY A 30 24.70 -32.70 -27.21
C GLY A 30 25.34 -33.70 -28.20
N ALA A 31 25.12 -35.02 -28.00
CA ALA A 31 25.59 -36.05 -28.90
C ALA A 31 24.94 -35.98 -30.29
N ILE A 32 23.65 -35.64 -30.37
CA ILE A 32 22.96 -35.42 -31.66
C ILE A 32 23.56 -34.18 -32.36
N LEU A 33 23.70 -33.05 -31.64
CA LEU A 33 24.24 -31.80 -32.20
C LEU A 33 25.71 -31.92 -32.65
N ALA A 34 26.48 -32.79 -32.03
CA ALA A 34 27.85 -33.10 -32.49
C ALA A 34 27.87 -33.76 -33.88
N ARG A 35 26.82 -34.49 -34.24
CA ARG A 35 26.67 -35.13 -35.56
C ARG A 35 25.87 -34.27 -36.54
N GLU A 36 24.88 -33.59 -36.04
CA GLU A 36 23.93 -32.75 -36.76
C GLU A 36 23.86 -31.36 -36.16
N PRO A 37 24.86 -30.47 -36.37
CA PRO A 37 24.94 -29.18 -35.70
C PRO A 37 23.77 -28.25 -35.99
N ARG A 38 22.98 -28.50 -37.02
CA ARG A 38 21.80 -27.71 -37.41
C ARG A 38 20.48 -28.41 -37.09
N ASN A 39 20.46 -29.36 -36.17
CA ASN A 39 19.24 -30.00 -35.71
C ASN A 39 18.50 -29.09 -34.74
N ALA A 40 17.48 -28.39 -35.24
CA ALA A 40 16.71 -27.39 -34.46
C ALA A 40 16.01 -28.01 -33.26
N ILE A 41 15.49 -29.24 -33.38
CA ILE A 41 14.77 -29.93 -32.30
C ILE A 41 15.76 -30.30 -31.19
N ALA A 42 16.93 -30.86 -31.53
CA ALA A 42 17.97 -31.17 -30.55
C ALA A 42 18.44 -29.90 -29.80
N ALA A 43 18.65 -28.80 -30.53
CA ALA A 43 19.02 -27.52 -29.93
C ALA A 43 17.92 -27.01 -28.97
N HIS A 44 16.66 -27.12 -29.38
CA HIS A 44 15.51 -26.73 -28.55
C HIS A 44 15.41 -27.55 -27.25
N LEU A 45 15.49 -28.90 -27.38
CA LEU A 45 15.47 -29.82 -26.23
C LEU A 45 16.66 -29.59 -25.29
N LEU A 46 17.86 -29.30 -25.83
CA LEU A 46 19.03 -28.93 -25.03
C LEU A 46 18.78 -27.65 -24.25
N GLY A 47 18.18 -26.62 -24.87
CA GLY A 47 17.81 -25.38 -24.21
C GLY A 47 16.81 -25.60 -23.07
N LEU A 48 15.81 -26.47 -23.27
CA LEU A 48 14.85 -26.84 -22.21
C LEU A 48 15.52 -27.60 -21.06
N ALA A 49 16.40 -28.57 -21.40
CA ALA A 49 17.14 -29.33 -20.41
C ALA A 49 18.02 -28.42 -19.53
N LEU A 50 18.77 -27.52 -20.14
CA LEU A 50 19.63 -26.57 -19.44
C LEU A 50 18.82 -25.60 -18.56
N LYS A 51 17.67 -25.13 -19.06
CA LYS A 51 16.71 -24.34 -18.23
C LYS A 51 16.31 -25.10 -16.96
N ASP A 52 16.02 -26.41 -17.09
CA ASP A 52 15.56 -27.21 -15.96
C ASP A 52 16.70 -27.62 -14.99
N THR A 53 17.96 -27.53 -15.41
CA THR A 53 19.14 -27.67 -14.54
C THR A 53 19.54 -26.34 -13.87
N GLY A 54 18.92 -25.22 -14.22
CA GLY A 54 19.24 -23.90 -13.70
C GLY A 54 20.31 -23.13 -14.49
N ASP A 55 20.88 -23.72 -15.55
CA ASP A 55 21.78 -23.01 -16.47
C ASP A 55 20.96 -22.19 -17.48
N TRP A 56 20.40 -21.11 -16.99
CA TRP A 56 19.46 -20.27 -17.74
C TRP A 56 20.13 -19.53 -18.91
N ASP A 57 21.42 -19.17 -18.78
CA ASP A 57 22.14 -18.49 -19.87
C ASP A 57 22.36 -19.38 -21.06
N GLN A 58 22.86 -20.58 -20.83
CA GLN A 58 23.00 -21.59 -21.89
C GLN A 58 21.63 -22.04 -22.41
N GLY A 59 20.64 -22.20 -21.53
CA GLY A 59 19.27 -22.50 -21.92
C GLY A 59 18.70 -21.46 -22.90
N GLU A 60 18.86 -20.16 -22.62
CA GLU A 60 18.43 -19.08 -23.51
C GLU A 60 19.21 -19.09 -24.82
N HIS A 61 20.52 -19.31 -24.77
CA HIS A 61 21.35 -19.41 -25.97
C HIS A 61 20.84 -20.49 -26.92
N TRP A 62 20.62 -21.70 -26.42
CA TRP A 62 20.20 -22.83 -27.27
C TRP A 62 18.74 -22.68 -27.75
N LEU A 63 17.84 -22.14 -26.95
CA LEU A 63 16.49 -21.84 -27.42
C LEU A 63 16.49 -20.78 -28.53
N ARG A 64 17.29 -19.72 -28.41
CA ARG A 64 17.45 -18.73 -29.48
C ARG A 64 18.10 -19.33 -30.72
N PHE A 65 19.12 -20.17 -30.56
CA PHE A 65 19.76 -20.86 -31.68
C PHE A 65 18.76 -21.76 -32.42
N SER A 66 17.91 -22.50 -31.71
CA SER A 66 16.88 -23.33 -32.35
C SER A 66 15.93 -22.51 -33.23
N LEU A 67 15.61 -21.29 -32.80
CA LEU A 67 14.77 -20.33 -33.52
C LEU A 67 15.48 -19.71 -34.73
N THR A 68 16.82 -19.65 -34.77
CA THR A 68 17.53 -19.26 -35.99
C THR A 68 17.43 -20.34 -37.09
N LEU A 69 17.23 -21.59 -36.68
CA LEU A 69 17.10 -22.74 -37.60
C LEU A 69 15.63 -22.92 -38.06
N GLU A 70 14.68 -22.79 -37.11
CA GLU A 70 13.25 -22.95 -37.38
C GLU A 70 12.43 -21.79 -36.79
N PRO A 71 12.48 -20.59 -37.42
CA PRO A 71 11.83 -19.38 -36.87
C PRO A 71 10.29 -19.42 -36.94
N GLN A 72 9.72 -20.39 -37.62
CA GLN A 72 8.26 -20.52 -37.79
C GLN A 72 7.61 -21.38 -36.70
N ARG A 73 8.39 -22.00 -35.82
CA ARG A 73 7.88 -22.85 -34.75
C ARG A 73 7.32 -22.03 -33.56
N GLY A 74 6.00 -21.91 -33.50
CA GLY A 74 5.33 -21.19 -32.41
C GLY A 74 5.64 -21.74 -31.02
N GLU A 75 5.77 -23.08 -30.90
CA GLU A 75 6.12 -23.75 -29.65
C GLU A 75 7.51 -23.33 -29.13
N PHE A 76 8.48 -23.14 -30.04
CA PHE A 76 9.83 -22.73 -29.68
C PHE A 76 9.83 -21.30 -29.08
N HIS A 77 9.07 -20.40 -29.72
CA HIS A 77 8.89 -19.04 -29.20
C HIS A 77 8.19 -19.05 -27.82
N ALA A 78 7.18 -19.89 -27.62
CA ALA A 78 6.50 -19.99 -26.33
C ALA A 78 7.45 -20.50 -25.22
N ASN A 79 8.27 -21.50 -25.52
CA ASN A 79 9.25 -22.03 -24.57
C ASN A 79 10.38 -21.04 -24.26
N LEU A 80 10.80 -20.22 -25.21
CA LEU A 80 11.70 -19.10 -24.96
C LEU A 80 11.01 -18.06 -24.05
N GLY A 81 9.74 -17.76 -24.30
CA GLY A 81 8.92 -16.88 -23.43
C GLY A 81 8.86 -17.38 -21.99
N ASN A 82 8.66 -18.70 -21.79
CA ASN A 82 8.66 -19.31 -20.46
C ASN A 82 10.00 -19.12 -19.72
N LEU A 83 11.13 -19.28 -20.41
CA LEU A 83 12.46 -19.05 -19.83
C LEU A 83 12.66 -17.57 -19.48
N LEU A 84 12.36 -16.68 -20.42
CA LEU A 84 12.52 -15.24 -20.24
C LEU A 84 11.67 -14.71 -19.07
N ARG A 85 10.43 -15.20 -18.91
CA ARG A 85 9.57 -14.86 -17.80
C ARG A 85 10.17 -15.32 -16.46
N LYS A 86 10.69 -16.56 -16.37
CA LYS A 86 11.42 -17.05 -15.18
C LYS A 86 12.64 -16.18 -14.84
N ARG A 87 13.33 -15.66 -15.85
CA ARG A 87 14.48 -14.76 -15.69
C ARG A 87 14.08 -13.31 -15.40
N ARG A 88 12.79 -13.03 -15.23
CA ARG A 88 12.23 -11.67 -15.05
C ARG A 88 12.52 -10.71 -16.21
N LYS A 89 12.86 -11.21 -17.40
CA LYS A 89 12.97 -10.45 -18.65
C LYS A 89 11.58 -10.32 -19.30
N LEU A 90 10.67 -9.60 -18.60
CA LEU A 90 9.23 -9.66 -18.89
C LEU A 90 8.85 -9.10 -20.25
N MET A 91 9.50 -8.01 -20.71
CA MET A 91 9.23 -7.42 -22.04
C MET A 91 9.68 -8.36 -23.17
N ASP A 92 10.81 -9.05 -23.00
CA ASP A 92 11.28 -10.04 -23.96
C ASP A 92 10.36 -11.27 -23.98
N ALA A 93 9.87 -11.69 -22.80
CA ALA A 93 8.90 -12.78 -22.69
C ALA A 93 7.59 -12.44 -23.40
N GLU A 94 7.05 -11.24 -23.20
CA GLU A 94 5.86 -10.74 -23.92
C GLU A 94 6.08 -10.81 -25.44
N SER A 95 7.23 -10.33 -25.94
CA SER A 95 7.58 -10.38 -27.36
C SER A 95 7.61 -11.81 -27.88
N ALA A 96 8.24 -12.73 -27.15
CA ALA A 96 8.34 -14.13 -27.52
C ALA A 96 6.96 -14.82 -27.58
N TYR A 97 6.08 -14.58 -26.60
CA TYR A 97 4.72 -15.15 -26.63
C TYR A 97 3.85 -14.56 -27.75
N ARG A 98 3.96 -13.26 -28.03
CA ARG A 98 3.29 -12.64 -29.18
C ARG A 98 3.75 -13.24 -30.50
N GLU A 99 5.05 -13.52 -30.63
CA GLU A 99 5.59 -14.21 -31.81
C GLU A 99 5.04 -15.64 -31.90
N ALA A 100 5.01 -16.38 -30.79
CA ALA A 100 4.40 -17.71 -30.74
C ALA A 100 2.95 -17.69 -31.24
N LEU A 101 2.14 -16.70 -30.79
CA LEU A 101 0.73 -16.57 -31.18
C LEU A 101 0.55 -16.10 -32.63
N ARG A 102 1.51 -15.35 -33.19
CA ARG A 102 1.49 -15.02 -34.63
C ARG A 102 1.74 -16.26 -35.50
N ARG A 103 2.59 -17.18 -35.02
CA ARG A 103 2.91 -18.44 -35.75
C ARG A 103 1.85 -19.52 -35.52
N LEU A 104 1.31 -19.57 -34.30
CA LEU A 104 0.34 -20.57 -33.88
C LEU A 104 -0.82 -19.88 -33.17
N PRO A 105 -1.80 -19.31 -33.92
CA PRO A 105 -2.91 -18.58 -33.34
C PRO A 105 -3.72 -19.45 -32.38
N GLY A 106 -3.98 -18.86 -31.19
CA GLY A 106 -4.77 -19.53 -30.16
C GLY A 106 -4.05 -20.64 -29.40
N PHE A 107 -2.72 -20.74 -29.48
CA PHE A 107 -1.91 -21.74 -28.78
C PHE A 107 -2.03 -21.53 -27.26
N PRO A 108 -2.64 -22.50 -26.51
CA PRO A 108 -2.97 -22.28 -25.10
C PRO A 108 -1.76 -21.97 -24.22
N PRO A 109 -0.59 -22.67 -24.33
CA PRO A 109 0.57 -22.35 -23.50
C PRO A 109 1.09 -20.92 -23.71
N ALA A 110 1.03 -20.41 -24.96
CA ALA A 110 1.47 -19.05 -25.24
C ALA A 110 0.45 -18.00 -24.75
N LEU A 111 -0.86 -18.28 -24.83
CA LEU A 111 -1.90 -17.42 -24.28
C LEU A 111 -1.79 -17.31 -22.78
N LEU A 112 -1.63 -18.44 -22.09
CA LEU A 112 -1.47 -18.46 -20.63
C LEU A 112 -0.17 -17.76 -20.21
N GLY A 113 0.95 -18.09 -20.85
CA GLY A 113 2.25 -17.46 -20.56
C GLY A 113 2.24 -15.95 -20.79
N LEU A 114 1.54 -15.47 -21.83
CA LEU A 114 1.35 -14.05 -22.10
C LEU A 114 0.50 -13.39 -21.01
N ALA A 115 -0.62 -14.00 -20.62
CA ALA A 115 -1.48 -13.50 -19.54
C ALA A 115 -0.73 -13.42 -18.21
N GLN A 116 0.03 -14.45 -17.86
CA GLN A 116 0.89 -14.46 -16.68
C GLN A 116 1.97 -13.38 -16.74
N THR A 117 2.55 -13.13 -17.92
CA THR A 117 3.53 -12.05 -18.11
C THR A 117 2.90 -10.68 -17.90
N TRP A 118 1.67 -10.45 -18.36
CA TRP A 118 0.96 -9.20 -18.11
C TRP A 118 0.60 -9.03 -16.64
N VAL A 119 0.22 -10.10 -15.94
CA VAL A 119 0.06 -10.05 -14.46
C VAL A 119 1.39 -9.68 -13.79
N ASP A 120 2.50 -10.31 -14.20
CA ASP A 120 3.85 -10.00 -13.68
C ASP A 120 4.28 -8.53 -13.94
N LEU A 121 3.75 -7.91 -15.01
CA LEU A 121 3.97 -6.50 -15.39
C LEU A 121 2.97 -5.53 -14.72
N GLY A 122 2.02 -6.01 -13.92
CA GLY A 122 0.97 -5.18 -13.32
C GLY A 122 -0.16 -4.79 -14.29
N ARG A 123 -0.23 -5.44 -15.46
CA ARG A 123 -1.18 -5.16 -16.55
C ARG A 123 -2.34 -6.17 -16.55
N GLY A 124 -3.00 -6.32 -15.39
CA GLY A 124 -4.05 -7.33 -15.20
C GLY A 124 -5.26 -7.18 -16.14
N ALA A 125 -5.59 -5.96 -16.58
CA ALA A 125 -6.69 -5.74 -17.51
C ALA A 125 -6.47 -6.44 -18.88
N GLU A 126 -5.22 -6.51 -19.34
CA GLU A 126 -4.86 -7.20 -20.60
C GLU A 126 -4.88 -8.72 -20.45
N ALA A 127 -4.58 -9.24 -19.25
CA ALA A 127 -4.54 -10.67 -18.98
C ALA A 127 -5.95 -11.32 -18.93
N GLU A 128 -7.00 -10.54 -18.66
CA GLU A 128 -8.36 -11.09 -18.44
C GLU A 128 -8.94 -11.80 -19.66
N ALA A 129 -8.88 -11.17 -20.83
CA ALA A 129 -9.50 -11.73 -22.04
C ALA A 129 -8.87 -13.06 -22.47
N PRO A 130 -7.53 -13.23 -22.52
CA PRO A 130 -6.91 -14.53 -22.76
C PRO A 130 -7.30 -15.60 -21.74
N CYS A 131 -7.31 -15.27 -20.44
CA CYS A 131 -7.72 -16.23 -19.41
C CYS A 131 -9.17 -16.70 -19.60
N ARG A 132 -10.12 -15.77 -19.86
CA ARG A 132 -11.52 -16.14 -20.12
C ARG A 132 -11.67 -16.99 -21.39
N ALA A 133 -10.88 -16.71 -22.44
CA ALA A 133 -10.86 -17.51 -23.68
C ALA A 133 -10.35 -18.94 -23.43
N LEU A 134 -9.33 -19.10 -22.59
CA LEU A 134 -8.80 -20.43 -22.19
C LEU A 134 -9.83 -21.19 -21.36
N LEU A 135 -10.44 -20.54 -20.35
CA LEU A 135 -11.47 -21.15 -19.51
C LEU A 135 -12.74 -21.50 -20.28
N GLY A 136 -13.04 -20.82 -21.38
CA GLY A 136 -14.09 -21.18 -22.32
C GLY A 136 -13.81 -22.49 -23.08
N ARG A 137 -12.53 -22.89 -23.20
CA ARG A 137 -12.11 -24.16 -23.80
C ARG A 137 -11.99 -25.28 -22.75
N ASP A 138 -11.42 -24.95 -21.60
CA ASP A 138 -11.26 -25.84 -20.46
C ASP A 138 -11.53 -25.10 -19.14
N ALA A 139 -12.72 -25.27 -18.62
CA ALA A 139 -13.15 -24.67 -17.36
C ALA A 139 -12.49 -25.31 -16.12
N ASN A 140 -11.71 -26.39 -16.29
CA ASN A 140 -11.06 -27.11 -15.19
C ASN A 140 -9.55 -26.84 -15.12
N ASP A 141 -9.04 -25.87 -15.86
CA ASP A 141 -7.66 -25.44 -15.77
C ASP A 141 -7.43 -24.53 -14.55
N ALA A 142 -6.88 -25.11 -13.48
CA ALA A 142 -6.61 -24.41 -12.22
C ALA A 142 -5.59 -23.26 -12.39
N GLU A 143 -4.58 -23.41 -13.25
CA GLU A 143 -3.55 -22.40 -13.47
C GLU A 143 -4.12 -21.16 -14.17
N THR A 144 -5.02 -21.36 -15.12
CA THR A 144 -5.73 -20.26 -15.78
C THR A 144 -6.67 -19.53 -14.81
N TRP A 145 -7.39 -20.26 -13.94
CA TRP A 145 -8.20 -19.63 -12.88
C TRP A 145 -7.35 -18.78 -11.93
N GLU A 146 -6.18 -19.28 -11.51
CA GLU A 146 -5.26 -18.53 -10.64
C GLU A 146 -4.75 -17.26 -11.33
N THR A 147 -4.35 -17.36 -12.61
CA THR A 147 -3.92 -16.21 -13.41
C THR A 147 -5.03 -15.16 -13.54
N LEU A 148 -6.26 -15.60 -13.80
CA LEU A 148 -7.43 -14.73 -13.85
C LEU A 148 -7.69 -14.04 -12.50
N ALA A 149 -7.56 -14.78 -11.39
CA ALA A 149 -7.75 -14.23 -10.06
C ALA A 149 -6.74 -13.11 -9.74
N LEU A 150 -5.46 -13.31 -10.08
CA LEU A 150 -4.43 -12.29 -9.93
C LEU A 150 -4.71 -11.06 -10.82
N ALA A 151 -5.13 -11.28 -12.07
CA ALA A 151 -5.50 -10.23 -13.00
C ALA A 151 -6.67 -9.38 -12.48
N LEU A 152 -7.72 -10.01 -11.94
CA LEU A 152 -8.88 -9.34 -11.33
C LEU A 152 -8.51 -8.61 -10.03
N THR A 153 -7.58 -9.18 -9.26
CA THR A 153 -7.03 -8.56 -8.05
C THR A 153 -6.35 -7.22 -8.35
N GLN A 154 -5.54 -7.16 -9.43
CA GLN A 154 -4.90 -5.92 -9.88
C GLN A 154 -5.93 -4.88 -10.36
N GLN A 155 -7.05 -5.32 -10.94
CA GLN A 155 -8.17 -4.48 -11.34
C GLN A 155 -9.08 -4.05 -10.17
N ARG A 156 -8.78 -4.46 -8.93
CA ARG A 156 -9.60 -4.23 -7.72
C ARG A 156 -11.02 -4.82 -7.80
N ARG A 157 -11.25 -5.78 -8.69
CA ARG A 157 -12.52 -6.52 -8.80
C ARG A 157 -12.54 -7.66 -7.80
N THR A 158 -12.62 -7.30 -6.52
CA THR A 158 -12.33 -8.19 -5.39
C THR A 158 -13.25 -9.41 -5.29
N ALA A 159 -14.55 -9.25 -5.55
CA ALA A 159 -15.51 -10.36 -5.48
C ALA A 159 -15.25 -11.42 -6.58
N GLU A 160 -14.92 -10.97 -7.79
CA GLU A 160 -14.62 -11.88 -8.89
C GLU A 160 -13.24 -12.54 -8.69
N ALA A 161 -12.26 -11.79 -8.17
CA ALA A 161 -10.95 -12.33 -7.82
C ALA A 161 -11.06 -13.44 -6.76
N GLU A 162 -11.85 -13.21 -5.70
CA GLU A 162 -12.10 -14.19 -4.65
C GLU A 162 -12.76 -15.45 -5.21
N HIS A 163 -13.78 -15.29 -6.07
CA HIS A 163 -14.40 -16.42 -6.75
C HIS A 163 -13.40 -17.23 -7.58
N ALA A 164 -12.57 -16.55 -8.37
CA ALA A 164 -11.57 -17.20 -9.22
C ALA A 164 -10.50 -17.95 -8.40
N HIS A 165 -9.98 -17.35 -7.31
CA HIS A 165 -9.07 -18.05 -6.39
C HIS A 165 -9.71 -19.31 -5.78
N ARG A 166 -10.98 -19.22 -5.32
CA ARG A 166 -11.67 -20.39 -4.79
C ARG A 166 -11.90 -21.48 -5.84
N ARG A 167 -12.14 -21.11 -7.11
CA ARG A 167 -12.22 -22.07 -8.21
C ARG A 167 -10.88 -22.75 -8.47
N ALA A 168 -9.77 -22.02 -8.49
CA ALA A 168 -8.43 -22.59 -8.62
C ALA A 168 -8.13 -23.60 -7.51
N ILE A 169 -8.44 -23.24 -6.24
CA ILE A 169 -8.27 -24.13 -5.08
C ILE A 169 -9.16 -25.37 -5.18
N ALA A 170 -10.41 -25.23 -5.61
CA ALA A 170 -11.32 -26.37 -5.77
C ALA A 170 -10.80 -27.38 -6.80
N LEU A 171 -10.10 -26.92 -7.86
CA LEU A 171 -9.50 -27.74 -8.90
C LEU A 171 -8.14 -28.31 -8.47
N ASN A 172 -7.36 -27.57 -7.70
CA ASN A 172 -6.06 -28.00 -7.16
C ASN A 172 -5.94 -27.66 -5.65
N PRO A 173 -6.52 -28.47 -4.75
CA PRO A 173 -6.50 -28.23 -3.30
C PRO A 173 -5.09 -28.33 -2.66
N GLY A 174 -4.14 -28.90 -3.40
CA GLY A 174 -2.74 -29.02 -2.97
C GLY A 174 -1.85 -27.82 -3.33
N SER A 175 -2.37 -26.79 -4.00
CA SER A 175 -1.59 -25.61 -4.36
C SER A 175 -1.36 -24.67 -3.17
N ALA A 176 -0.15 -24.69 -2.61
CA ALA A 176 0.26 -23.73 -1.58
C ALA A 176 0.14 -22.29 -2.08
N VAL A 177 0.48 -22.03 -3.35
CA VAL A 177 0.42 -20.71 -3.98
C VAL A 177 -1.01 -20.20 -4.06
N ALA A 178 -1.96 -21.03 -4.51
CA ALA A 178 -3.37 -20.63 -4.61
C ALA A 178 -3.97 -20.29 -3.22
N HIS A 179 -3.65 -21.08 -2.20
CA HIS A 179 -4.06 -20.78 -0.82
C HIS A 179 -3.41 -19.50 -0.28
N HIS A 180 -2.13 -19.26 -0.59
CA HIS A 180 -1.44 -18.02 -0.21
C HIS A 180 -2.09 -16.80 -0.87
N ASN A 181 -2.31 -16.83 -2.19
CA ASN A 181 -2.88 -15.72 -2.95
C ASN A 181 -4.32 -15.38 -2.50
N LEU A 182 -5.15 -16.42 -2.22
CA LEU A 182 -6.45 -16.19 -1.59
C LEU A 182 -6.29 -15.57 -0.21
N GLY A 183 -5.37 -16.08 0.61
CA GLY A 183 -5.09 -15.56 1.95
C GLY A 183 -4.65 -14.10 1.92
N GLU A 184 -3.77 -13.71 1.00
CA GLU A 184 -3.34 -12.32 0.81
C GLU A 184 -4.51 -11.41 0.40
N LEU A 185 -5.35 -11.84 -0.53
CA LEU A 185 -6.56 -11.11 -0.90
C LEU A 185 -7.47 -10.90 0.32
N LEU A 186 -7.72 -11.96 1.10
CA LEU A 186 -8.56 -11.91 2.29
C LEU A 186 -7.95 -11.02 3.40
N VAL A 187 -6.62 -10.97 3.55
CA VAL A 187 -5.94 -10.01 4.44
C VAL A 187 -6.24 -8.57 4.04
N ARG A 188 -6.17 -8.26 2.75
CA ARG A 188 -6.49 -6.90 2.25
C ARG A 188 -7.96 -6.53 2.42
N LEU A 189 -8.85 -7.53 2.36
CA LEU A 189 -10.28 -7.38 2.61
C LEU A 189 -10.63 -7.48 4.10
N GLU A 190 -9.62 -7.60 4.96
CA GLU A 190 -9.75 -7.73 6.42
C GLU A 190 -10.68 -8.89 6.85
N ARG A 191 -10.75 -9.94 6.03
CA ARG A 191 -11.60 -11.10 6.24
C ARG A 191 -10.96 -12.10 7.21
N PRO A 192 -11.70 -12.63 8.19
CA PRO A 192 -11.16 -13.58 9.18
C PRO A 192 -10.68 -14.90 8.57
N GLU A 193 -11.23 -15.30 7.43
CA GLU A 193 -10.86 -16.52 6.71
C GLU A 193 -9.42 -16.49 6.16
N ALA A 194 -8.78 -15.33 6.15
CA ALA A 194 -7.39 -15.16 5.72
C ALA A 194 -6.44 -16.09 6.48
N VAL A 195 -6.61 -16.20 7.81
CA VAL A 195 -5.78 -17.05 8.66
C VAL A 195 -5.83 -18.51 8.20
N ALA A 196 -7.03 -19.04 7.97
CA ALA A 196 -7.21 -20.45 7.56
C ALA A 196 -6.56 -20.73 6.19
N SER A 197 -6.72 -19.82 5.22
CA SER A 197 -6.09 -19.94 3.90
C SER A 197 -4.56 -19.92 3.99
N LEU A 198 -3.98 -19.01 4.76
CA LEU A 198 -2.53 -18.89 4.91
C LEU A 198 -1.93 -20.08 5.70
N GLU A 199 -2.62 -20.58 6.71
CA GLU A 199 -2.20 -21.82 7.41
C GLU A 199 -2.24 -23.02 6.49
N ARG A 200 -3.24 -23.10 5.62
CA ARG A 200 -3.29 -24.16 4.62
C ARG A 200 -2.13 -24.04 3.65
N ALA A 201 -1.79 -22.84 3.17
CA ALA A 201 -0.59 -22.60 2.35
C ALA A 201 0.69 -23.09 3.07
N ARG A 202 0.85 -22.75 4.34
CA ARG A 202 1.98 -23.20 5.18
C ARG A 202 2.04 -24.73 5.28
N SER A 203 0.92 -25.38 5.56
CA SER A 203 0.85 -26.86 5.70
C SER A 203 1.18 -27.60 4.40
N LEU A 204 1.05 -26.96 3.26
CA LEU A 204 1.38 -27.48 1.93
C LEU A 204 2.82 -27.18 1.50
N GLY A 205 3.67 -26.69 2.42
CA GLY A 205 5.09 -26.41 2.18
C GLY A 205 5.38 -24.96 1.75
N GLY A 206 4.36 -24.08 1.71
CA GLY A 206 4.53 -22.65 1.45
C GLY A 206 4.95 -21.87 2.70
N ASP A 207 5.97 -22.33 3.44
CA ASP A 207 6.40 -21.73 4.71
C ASP A 207 7.54 -20.72 4.47
N GLY A 208 7.26 -19.68 3.69
CA GLY A 208 8.19 -18.60 3.37
C GLY A 208 7.86 -17.29 4.09
N TYR A 209 8.67 -16.27 3.78
CA TYR A 209 8.51 -14.92 4.30
C TYR A 209 7.09 -14.37 4.07
N GLU A 210 6.57 -14.50 2.86
CA GLU A 210 5.28 -13.93 2.45
C GLU A 210 4.12 -14.51 3.27
N VAL A 211 4.17 -15.82 3.54
CA VAL A 211 3.13 -16.50 4.35
C VAL A 211 3.23 -16.05 5.81
N ALA A 212 4.42 -16.01 6.38
CA ALA A 212 4.63 -15.52 7.75
C ALA A 212 4.20 -14.05 7.90
N TYR A 213 4.62 -13.20 6.98
CA TYR A 213 4.26 -11.79 6.96
C TYR A 213 2.73 -11.58 6.87
N ASN A 214 2.07 -12.26 5.93
CA ASN A 214 0.61 -12.15 5.77
C ASN A 214 -0.17 -12.78 6.94
N LEU A 215 0.34 -13.84 7.59
CA LEU A 215 -0.23 -14.36 8.84
C LEU A 215 -0.13 -13.36 9.97
N GLY A 216 0.99 -12.63 10.07
CA GLY A 216 1.15 -11.53 11.02
C GLY A 216 0.09 -10.44 10.80
N ARG A 217 -0.12 -10.02 9.55
CA ARG A 217 -1.17 -9.05 9.18
C ARG A 217 -2.58 -9.56 9.48
N ALA A 218 -2.87 -10.82 9.13
CA ALA A 218 -4.15 -11.45 9.43
C ALA A 218 -4.41 -11.52 10.94
N ALA A 219 -3.39 -11.80 11.73
CA ALA A 219 -3.47 -11.84 13.19
C ALA A 219 -3.71 -10.43 13.79
N VAL A 220 -3.08 -9.38 13.25
CA VAL A 220 -3.41 -7.98 13.61
C VAL A 220 -4.88 -7.68 13.34
N ASN A 221 -5.38 -8.05 12.16
CA ASN A 221 -6.80 -7.86 11.79
C ASN A 221 -7.75 -8.63 12.71
N ALA A 222 -7.34 -9.82 13.17
CA ALA A 222 -8.09 -10.62 14.13
C ALA A 222 -7.94 -10.13 15.59
N GLY A 223 -6.98 -9.23 15.85
CA GLY A 223 -6.64 -8.73 17.18
C GLY A 223 -5.83 -9.70 18.04
N ASP A 224 -5.28 -10.77 17.45
CA ASP A 224 -4.33 -11.68 18.11
C ASP A 224 -2.91 -11.11 17.98
N LEU A 225 -2.60 -10.14 18.88
CA LEU A 225 -1.35 -9.39 18.82
C LEU A 225 -0.12 -10.24 19.19
N GLU A 226 -0.28 -11.26 20.02
CA GLU A 226 0.76 -12.22 20.37
C GLU A 226 1.14 -13.08 19.17
N ARG A 227 0.16 -13.57 18.45
CA ARG A 227 0.37 -14.29 17.20
C ARG A 227 1.00 -13.38 16.13
N ALA A 228 0.49 -12.17 15.98
CA ALA A 228 1.02 -11.20 15.03
C ALA A 228 2.52 -10.97 15.26
N GLU A 229 2.95 -10.81 16.51
CA GLU A 229 4.37 -10.62 16.84
C GLU A 229 5.22 -11.85 16.51
N ARG A 230 4.75 -13.05 16.83
CA ARG A 230 5.46 -14.30 16.47
C ARG A 230 5.64 -14.44 14.96
N GLU A 231 4.58 -14.17 14.19
CA GLU A 231 4.60 -14.33 12.75
C GLU A 231 5.47 -13.26 12.07
N PHE A 232 5.42 -11.99 12.51
CA PHE A 232 6.34 -10.97 12.00
C PHE A 232 7.79 -11.23 12.41
N ALA A 233 8.05 -11.75 13.63
CA ALA A 233 9.40 -12.16 14.04
C ALA A 233 9.92 -13.28 13.14
N ARG A 234 9.10 -14.29 12.83
CA ARG A 234 9.43 -15.34 11.88
C ARG A 234 9.73 -14.80 10.47
N ALA A 235 8.91 -13.86 9.96
CA ALA A 235 9.18 -13.22 8.69
C ALA A 235 10.54 -12.52 8.67
N VAL A 236 10.89 -11.80 9.76
CA VAL A 236 12.20 -11.15 9.93
C VAL A 236 13.33 -12.18 10.00
N GLU A 237 13.14 -13.33 10.65
CA GLU A 237 14.13 -14.42 10.67
C GLU A 237 14.38 -15.00 9.28
N LEU A 238 13.32 -15.18 8.49
CA LEU A 238 13.39 -15.71 7.12
C LEU A 238 14.05 -14.73 6.14
N GLN A 239 13.76 -13.44 6.27
CA GLN A 239 14.35 -12.37 5.45
C GLN A 239 14.75 -11.16 6.30
N PRO A 240 15.91 -11.21 6.99
CA PRO A 240 16.33 -10.14 7.91
C PRO A 240 16.53 -8.79 7.25
N LEU A 241 16.86 -8.77 5.96
CA LEU A 241 17.11 -7.56 5.18
C LEU A 241 15.85 -6.99 4.50
N ASN A 242 14.69 -7.59 4.70
CA ASN A 242 13.44 -7.08 4.14
C ASN A 242 12.89 -5.93 5.00
N PRO A 243 12.79 -4.69 4.46
CA PRO A 243 12.33 -3.54 5.24
C PRO A 243 10.88 -3.63 5.70
N GLU A 244 10.00 -4.30 4.93
CA GLU A 244 8.57 -4.40 5.28
C GLU A 244 8.35 -5.26 6.53
N GLY A 245 9.01 -6.42 6.63
CA GLY A 245 8.95 -7.28 7.80
C GLY A 245 9.50 -6.59 9.05
N GLN A 246 10.63 -5.89 8.91
CA GLN A 246 11.25 -5.12 10.00
C GLN A 246 10.32 -3.98 10.46
N ARG A 247 9.72 -3.23 9.53
CA ARG A 247 8.75 -2.17 9.83
C ARG A 247 7.52 -2.73 10.56
N ALA A 248 6.95 -3.82 10.06
CA ALA A 248 5.76 -4.43 10.66
C ALA A 248 6.00 -4.87 12.10
N LEU A 249 7.13 -5.56 12.37
CA LEU A 249 7.49 -6.01 13.72
C LEU A 249 7.73 -4.82 14.65
N ALA A 250 8.51 -3.84 14.22
CA ALA A 250 8.82 -2.66 15.03
C ALA A 250 7.57 -1.83 15.33
N SER A 251 6.72 -1.59 14.34
CA SER A 251 5.46 -0.85 14.52
C SER A 251 4.50 -1.56 15.47
N LEU A 252 4.34 -2.88 15.33
CA LEU A 252 3.51 -3.67 16.25
C LEU A 252 4.02 -3.56 17.70
N ARG A 253 5.33 -3.72 17.92
CA ARG A 253 5.94 -3.60 19.26
C ARG A 253 5.76 -2.21 19.85
N PHE A 254 5.95 -1.17 19.04
CA PHE A 254 5.69 0.21 19.48
C PHE A 254 4.23 0.40 19.92
N MET A 255 3.26 -0.01 19.11
CA MET A 255 1.84 0.09 19.44
C MET A 255 1.45 -0.72 20.68
N ARG A 256 2.17 -1.82 20.96
CA ARG A 256 2.03 -2.59 22.21
C ARG A 256 2.71 -1.94 23.42
N GLY A 257 3.49 -0.88 23.22
CA GLY A 257 4.19 -0.13 24.26
C GLY A 257 5.56 -0.69 24.64
N ASP A 258 6.17 -1.50 23.76
CA ASP A 258 7.55 -1.97 23.98
C ASP A 258 8.55 -0.82 23.76
N PRO A 259 9.32 -0.40 24.80
CA PRO A 259 10.33 0.65 24.66
C PRO A 259 11.51 0.23 23.78
N ALA A 260 11.72 -1.08 23.58
CA ALA A 260 12.80 -1.64 22.77
C ALA A 260 12.35 -2.06 21.36
N PHE A 261 11.27 -1.47 20.85
CA PHE A 261 10.60 -1.85 19.61
C PHE A 261 11.52 -1.92 18.37
N VAL A 262 12.58 -1.11 18.29
CA VAL A 262 13.57 -1.11 17.19
C VAL A 262 14.77 -2.04 17.43
N ARG A 263 14.84 -2.78 18.54
CA ARG A 263 16.01 -3.59 18.89
C ARG A 263 16.42 -4.58 17.80
N SER A 264 15.47 -5.31 17.22
CA SER A 264 15.73 -6.28 16.15
C SER A 264 16.35 -5.58 14.95
N LEU A 265 15.69 -4.52 14.45
CA LEU A 265 16.17 -3.73 13.31
C LEU A 265 17.54 -3.12 13.57
N SER A 266 17.77 -2.54 14.75
CA SER A 266 19.07 -1.95 15.14
C SER A 266 20.19 -2.98 15.12
N THR A 267 19.91 -4.23 15.46
CA THR A 267 20.91 -5.32 15.39
C THR A 267 21.27 -5.65 13.94
N VAL A 268 20.27 -5.75 13.07
CA VAL A 268 20.48 -6.02 11.64
C VAL A 268 21.21 -4.85 10.96
N VAL A 269 20.83 -3.60 11.25
CA VAL A 269 21.50 -2.40 10.71
C VAL A 269 22.98 -2.34 11.12
N ARG A 270 23.32 -2.69 12.36
CA ARG A 270 24.73 -2.77 12.80
C ARG A 270 25.54 -3.83 12.07
N ALA A 271 24.92 -4.97 11.74
CA ALA A 271 25.56 -6.05 10.98
C ALA A 271 25.70 -5.73 9.48
N HIS A 272 24.79 -4.92 8.93
CA HIS A 272 24.70 -4.61 7.51
C HIS A 272 24.73 -3.09 7.28
N ARG A 273 25.87 -2.47 7.61
CA ARG A 273 26.03 -0.99 7.59
C ARG A 273 25.94 -0.36 6.20
N ASP A 274 25.98 -1.15 5.14
CA ASP A 274 25.84 -0.67 3.76
C ASP A 274 24.42 -0.84 3.21
N HIS A 275 23.51 -1.40 4.01
CA HIS A 275 22.12 -1.62 3.59
C HIS A 275 21.27 -0.36 3.82
N LEU A 276 21.32 0.57 2.87
CA LEU A 276 20.66 1.88 2.95
C LEU A 276 19.17 1.83 3.30
N PRO A 277 18.33 0.95 2.71
CA PRO A 277 16.90 0.92 3.03
C PRO A 277 16.60 0.64 4.52
N LEU A 278 17.37 -0.22 5.18
CA LEU A 278 17.17 -0.51 6.61
C LEU A 278 17.66 0.61 7.52
N GLN A 279 18.72 1.31 7.13
CA GLN A 279 19.19 2.47 7.87
C GLN A 279 18.20 3.62 7.83
N THR A 280 17.67 3.90 6.63
CA THR A 280 16.60 4.90 6.45
C THR A 280 15.34 4.51 7.23
N LEU A 281 14.93 3.24 7.17
CA LEU A 281 13.82 2.74 7.97
C LEU A 281 14.04 2.93 9.48
N LEU A 282 15.22 2.61 9.99
CA LEU A 282 15.52 2.80 11.42
C LEU A 282 15.45 4.28 11.81
N ALA A 283 16.00 5.16 10.99
CA ALA A 283 15.92 6.60 11.21
C ALA A 283 14.47 7.12 11.19
N GLU A 284 13.64 6.66 10.25
CA GLU A 284 12.21 6.99 10.20
C GLU A 284 11.46 6.54 11.47
N LEU A 285 11.71 5.31 11.94
CA LEU A 285 11.06 4.79 13.14
C LEU A 285 11.48 5.56 14.40
N LEU A 286 12.77 5.90 14.53
CA LEU A 286 13.28 6.76 15.60
C LEU A 286 12.65 8.16 15.53
N TRP A 287 12.60 8.75 14.35
CA TRP A 287 11.96 10.05 14.15
C TRP A 287 10.48 10.04 14.55
N HIS A 288 9.71 9.08 14.07
CA HIS A 288 8.28 8.97 14.38
C HIS A 288 8.01 8.67 15.87
N SER A 289 8.96 8.01 16.57
CA SER A 289 8.85 7.78 18.01
C SER A 289 9.24 8.99 18.87
N GLY A 290 9.81 10.04 18.25
CA GLY A 290 10.29 11.25 18.93
C GLY A 290 11.80 11.23 19.28
N GLU A 291 12.52 10.17 18.92
CA GLU A 291 13.96 10.02 19.14
C GLU A 291 14.76 10.80 18.07
N LEU A 292 14.51 12.12 17.99
CA LEU A 292 15.01 12.99 16.89
C LEU A 292 16.54 13.01 16.81
N ALA A 293 17.24 13.07 17.95
CA ALA A 293 18.70 13.10 17.99
C ALA A 293 19.32 11.79 17.46
N GLY A 294 18.71 10.65 17.79
CA GLY A 294 19.12 9.33 17.28
C GLY A 294 18.93 9.21 15.76
N ALA A 295 17.79 9.69 15.26
CA ALA A 295 17.48 9.72 13.84
C ALA A 295 18.48 10.60 13.07
N GLU A 296 18.75 11.84 13.54
CA GLU A 296 19.71 12.76 12.93
C GLU A 296 21.12 12.14 12.87
N THR A 297 21.61 11.61 13.99
CA THR A 297 22.95 11.00 14.08
C THR A 297 23.11 9.89 13.05
N LEU A 298 22.10 9.00 12.94
CA LEU A 298 22.14 7.90 11.99
C LEU A 298 22.13 8.40 10.53
N LEU A 299 21.28 9.36 10.19
CA LEU A 299 21.19 9.89 8.83
C LEU A 299 22.46 10.61 8.40
N ARG A 300 23.10 11.40 9.30
CA ARG A 300 24.39 12.06 9.01
C ARG A 300 25.53 11.04 8.84
N ASP A 301 25.56 9.98 9.63
CA ASP A 301 26.53 8.89 9.48
C ASP A 301 26.36 8.18 8.13
N VAL A 302 25.11 7.94 7.70
CA VAL A 302 24.80 7.38 6.37
C VAL A 302 25.32 8.29 5.25
N LEU A 303 25.03 9.59 5.30
CA LEU A 303 25.49 10.55 4.28
C LEU A 303 27.02 10.66 4.24
N THR A 304 27.69 10.58 5.38
CA THR A 304 29.16 10.61 5.45
C THR A 304 29.81 9.40 4.78
N ARG A 305 29.18 8.22 4.92
CA ARG A 305 29.73 6.97 4.37
C ARG A 305 29.37 6.73 2.92
N ASN A 306 28.12 7.01 2.55
CA ASN A 306 27.55 6.61 1.24
C ASN A 306 27.46 7.78 0.24
N GLY A 307 27.84 9.00 0.65
CA GLY A 307 27.68 10.19 -0.17
C GLY A 307 26.24 10.72 -0.18
N SER A 308 25.93 11.56 -1.16
CA SER A 308 24.62 12.22 -1.25
C SER A 308 23.55 11.25 -1.75
N ASP A 309 22.51 11.03 -0.93
CA ASP A 309 21.29 10.29 -1.28
C ASP A 309 20.08 11.17 -1.00
N ALA A 310 19.22 11.38 -2.01
CA ALA A 310 18.07 12.27 -1.93
C ALA A 310 17.05 11.84 -0.88
N THR A 311 16.81 10.53 -0.71
CA THR A 311 15.87 9.99 0.27
C THR A 311 16.35 10.21 1.70
N VAL A 312 17.65 9.97 1.94
CA VAL A 312 18.30 10.20 3.24
C VAL A 312 18.26 11.67 3.61
N ARG A 313 18.64 12.57 2.67
CA ARG A 313 18.57 14.02 2.89
C ARG A 313 17.15 14.50 3.12
N SER A 314 16.20 13.99 2.36
CA SER A 314 14.77 14.30 2.52
C SER A 314 14.26 13.91 3.92
N THR A 315 14.67 12.75 4.43
CA THR A 315 14.32 12.32 5.78
C THR A 315 15.03 13.17 6.84
N LEU A 316 16.31 13.52 6.64
CA LEU A 316 17.06 14.41 7.54
C LEU A 316 16.43 15.80 7.62
N ALA A 317 16.01 16.37 6.48
CA ALA A 317 15.30 17.65 6.45
C ALA A 317 14.03 17.63 7.34
N ARG A 318 13.26 16.53 7.31
CA ARG A 318 12.06 16.37 8.16
C ARG A 318 12.41 16.25 9.65
N VAL A 319 13.45 15.52 9.99
CA VAL A 319 13.96 15.44 11.37
C VAL A 319 14.38 16.82 11.88
N LEU A 320 15.11 17.58 11.05
CA LEU A 320 15.57 18.94 11.40
C LEU A 320 14.41 19.93 11.52
N LEU A 321 13.35 19.78 10.70
CA LEU A 321 12.10 20.53 10.84
C LEU A 321 11.44 20.28 12.20
N ASP A 322 11.31 19.01 12.60
CA ASP A 322 10.73 18.65 13.90
C ASP A 322 11.61 19.10 15.11
N GLN A 323 12.92 19.35 14.87
CA GLN A 323 13.82 19.98 15.84
C GLN A 323 13.76 21.51 15.83
N GLY A 324 13.01 22.14 14.89
CA GLY A 324 12.94 23.59 14.72
C GLY A 324 14.19 24.22 14.08
N ARG A 325 15.08 23.41 13.51
CA ARG A 325 16.32 23.84 12.85
C ARG A 325 16.09 24.16 11.38
N LEU A 326 15.38 25.24 11.11
CA LEU A 326 14.84 25.57 9.80
C LEU A 326 15.92 25.80 8.72
N GLU A 327 17.07 26.44 9.09
CA GLU A 327 18.19 26.69 8.17
C GLU A 327 18.84 25.38 7.71
N ASP A 328 19.12 24.50 8.66
CA ASP A 328 19.70 23.20 8.37
C ASP A 328 18.74 22.33 7.55
N ALA A 329 17.45 22.39 7.89
CA ALA A 329 16.40 21.68 7.16
C ALA A 329 16.28 22.15 5.70
N GLU A 330 16.44 23.47 5.45
CA GLU A 330 16.43 24.01 4.10
C GLU A 330 17.61 23.53 3.28
N ALA A 331 18.82 23.55 3.85
CA ALA A 331 20.01 23.09 3.15
C ALA A 331 19.85 21.62 2.68
N GLU A 332 19.39 20.74 3.55
CA GLU A 332 19.16 19.33 3.21
C GLU A 332 17.99 19.14 2.22
N ALA A 333 16.92 19.94 2.34
CA ALA A 333 15.77 19.86 1.42
C ALA A 333 16.11 20.35 0.01
N LEU A 334 16.93 21.40 -0.13
CA LEU A 334 17.42 21.91 -1.41
C LEU A 334 18.30 20.88 -2.12
N GLU A 335 19.26 20.30 -1.40
CA GLU A 335 20.11 19.23 -1.92
C GLU A 335 19.30 18.01 -2.36
N ALA A 336 18.30 17.61 -1.56
CA ALA A 336 17.41 16.51 -1.93
C ALA A 336 16.60 16.82 -3.20
N ALA A 337 16.07 18.05 -3.33
CA ALA A 337 15.24 18.46 -4.46
C ALA A 337 16.05 18.70 -5.75
N SER A 338 17.36 18.95 -5.64
CA SER A 338 18.26 19.12 -6.80
C SER A 338 18.64 17.79 -7.46
N THR A 339 18.46 16.67 -6.74
CA THR A 339 18.75 15.34 -7.26
C THR A 339 17.50 14.81 -7.99
N PRO A 340 17.61 14.35 -9.25
CA PRO A 340 16.48 13.73 -9.94
C PRO A 340 15.95 12.55 -9.14
N SER A 341 14.73 12.66 -8.66
CA SER A 341 14.01 11.58 -7.97
C SER A 341 12.61 11.45 -8.56
N ASP A 342 12.11 10.24 -8.66
CA ASP A 342 10.80 9.95 -9.27
C ASP A 342 9.61 10.33 -8.38
N GLY A 343 9.84 10.86 -7.18
CA GLY A 343 8.79 11.10 -6.20
C GLY A 343 8.60 12.57 -5.79
N PRO A 344 7.38 12.95 -5.38
CA PRO A 344 7.05 14.32 -4.94
C PRO A 344 7.62 14.66 -3.54
N GLY A 345 8.20 13.69 -2.82
CA GLY A 345 8.57 13.82 -1.41
C GLY A 345 9.61 14.92 -1.15
N ALA A 346 10.66 15.01 -1.97
CA ALA A 346 11.69 16.04 -1.80
C ALA A 346 11.11 17.45 -2.05
N ALA A 347 10.29 17.62 -3.08
CA ALA A 347 9.60 18.89 -3.35
C ALA A 347 8.65 19.27 -2.21
N LEU A 348 7.93 18.29 -1.63
CA LEU A 348 7.02 18.51 -0.50
C LEU A 348 7.78 19.03 0.73
N ASN A 349 8.92 18.42 1.05
CA ASN A 349 9.76 18.84 2.17
C ASN A 349 10.33 20.24 1.96
N LEU A 350 10.82 20.55 0.76
CA LEU A 350 11.33 21.88 0.43
C LEU A 350 10.24 22.95 0.57
N VAL A 351 9.05 22.70 0.01
CA VAL A 351 7.89 23.59 0.15
C VAL A 351 7.54 23.82 1.62
N THR A 352 7.53 22.74 2.43
CA THR A 352 7.25 22.83 3.86
C THR A 352 8.25 23.74 4.57
N VAL A 353 9.55 23.58 4.30
CA VAL A 353 10.61 24.40 4.91
C VAL A 353 10.50 25.86 4.47
N LEU A 354 10.30 26.13 3.18
CA LEU A 354 10.18 27.48 2.65
C LEU A 354 8.99 28.24 3.29
N ILE A 355 7.85 27.55 3.48
CA ILE A 355 6.68 28.09 4.16
C ILE A 355 7.00 28.38 5.63
N ALA A 356 7.59 27.43 6.36
CA ALA A 356 7.98 27.60 7.75
C ALA A 356 8.97 28.76 7.95
N ARG A 357 9.81 29.03 6.96
CA ARG A 357 10.74 30.18 6.94
C ARG A 357 10.13 31.50 6.48
N GLY A 358 8.84 31.55 6.17
CA GLY A 358 8.17 32.77 5.70
C GLY A 358 8.54 33.17 4.28
N ARG A 359 8.89 32.21 3.40
CA ARG A 359 9.28 32.43 1.99
C ARG A 359 8.26 31.80 1.03
N PRO A 360 6.96 32.17 1.11
CA PRO A 360 5.89 31.53 0.33
C PRO A 360 6.04 31.72 -1.19
N ALA A 361 6.60 32.86 -1.62
CA ALA A 361 6.79 33.13 -3.05
C ALA A 361 7.75 32.13 -3.71
N GLU A 362 8.75 31.63 -2.98
CA GLU A 362 9.71 30.67 -3.50
C GLU A 362 9.15 29.23 -3.50
N ALA A 363 8.17 28.93 -2.65
CA ALA A 363 7.47 27.65 -2.64
C ALA A 363 6.51 27.48 -3.85
N ARG A 364 5.97 28.58 -4.37
CA ARG A 364 4.94 28.61 -5.42
C ARG A 364 5.27 27.82 -6.69
N PRO A 365 6.46 27.96 -7.33
CA PRO A 365 6.79 27.22 -8.54
C PRO A 365 6.74 25.71 -8.37
N PHE A 366 7.16 25.20 -7.21
CA PHE A 366 7.13 23.77 -6.91
C PHE A 366 5.69 23.27 -6.76
N ILE A 367 4.83 24.04 -6.06
CA ILE A 367 3.40 23.72 -5.92
C ILE A 367 2.73 23.71 -7.29
N ALA A 368 2.95 24.74 -8.11
CA ALA A 368 2.34 24.86 -9.43
C ALA A 368 2.71 23.68 -10.35
N ALA A 369 3.98 23.27 -10.36
CA ALA A 369 4.46 22.14 -11.15
C ALA A 369 3.77 20.81 -10.73
N GLN A 370 3.57 20.60 -9.45
CA GLN A 370 2.90 19.38 -8.95
C GLN A 370 1.38 19.42 -9.17
N ARG A 371 0.76 20.58 -9.04
CA ARG A 371 -0.66 20.79 -9.33
C ARG A 371 -1.00 20.55 -10.81
N GLN A 372 -0.06 20.81 -11.73
CA GLN A 372 -0.23 20.44 -13.13
C GLN A 372 -0.25 18.93 -13.37
N ARG A 373 0.52 18.16 -12.58
CA ARG A 373 0.59 16.69 -12.66
C ARG A 373 -0.64 16.04 -12.03
N ASP A 374 -1.01 16.50 -10.85
CA ASP A 374 -2.17 16.01 -10.09
C ASP A 374 -2.98 17.19 -9.52
N PRO A 375 -4.01 17.63 -10.26
CA PRO A 375 -4.84 18.75 -9.86
C PRO A 375 -5.65 18.57 -8.58
N LEU A 376 -5.86 17.34 -8.12
CA LEU A 376 -6.69 17.03 -6.94
C LEU A 376 -5.89 16.56 -5.72
N ALA A 377 -4.55 16.45 -5.84
CA ALA A 377 -3.74 16.03 -4.72
C ALA A 377 -3.89 16.97 -3.52
N ALA A 378 -4.47 16.47 -2.43
CA ALA A 378 -4.80 17.24 -1.23
C ALA A 378 -3.58 17.96 -0.65
N ALA A 379 -2.40 17.35 -0.68
CA ALA A 379 -1.15 17.96 -0.24
C ALA A 379 -0.89 19.31 -0.93
N TRP A 380 -0.94 19.33 -2.25
CA TRP A 380 -0.61 20.52 -3.01
C TRP A 380 -1.69 21.59 -2.94
N LEU A 381 -2.96 21.19 -2.77
CA LEU A 381 -4.06 22.11 -2.46
C LEU A 381 -3.87 22.77 -1.08
N ALA A 382 -3.48 22.00 -0.07
CA ALA A 382 -3.22 22.51 1.27
C ALA A 382 -2.08 23.53 1.27
N PHE A 383 -0.98 23.24 0.57
CA PHE A 383 0.14 24.17 0.46
C PHE A 383 -0.17 25.38 -0.43
N GLU A 384 -0.94 25.22 -1.52
CA GLU A 384 -1.42 26.34 -2.35
C GLU A 384 -2.25 27.31 -1.51
N ALA A 385 -3.19 26.80 -0.72
CA ALA A 385 -4.00 27.60 0.19
C ALA A 385 -3.16 28.33 1.25
N THR A 386 -2.15 27.64 1.82
CA THR A 386 -1.23 28.24 2.80
C THR A 386 -0.43 29.38 2.18
N VAL A 387 0.16 29.17 1.01
CA VAL A 387 0.92 30.20 0.28
C VAL A 387 0.04 31.40 -0.09
N ALA A 388 -1.17 31.15 -0.60
CA ALA A 388 -2.12 32.20 -0.94
C ALA A 388 -2.51 33.03 0.30
N ARG A 389 -2.73 32.37 1.45
CA ARG A 389 -2.99 33.06 2.72
C ARG A 389 -1.84 33.95 3.16
N MET A 390 -0.59 33.45 3.10
CA MET A 390 0.60 34.20 3.48
C MET A 390 0.83 35.42 2.58
N LEU A 391 0.40 35.37 1.32
CA LEU A 391 0.56 36.43 0.34
C LEU A 391 -0.67 37.36 0.25
N GLY A 392 -1.74 37.06 0.97
CA GLY A 392 -2.98 37.86 0.99
C GLY A 392 -3.78 37.77 -0.31
N GLU A 393 -3.76 36.60 -0.99
CA GLU A 393 -4.44 36.37 -2.27
C GLU A 393 -5.85 35.82 -2.08
N ASP A 394 -6.75 36.23 -2.97
CA ASP A 394 -8.16 35.78 -2.96
C ASP A 394 -8.28 34.26 -3.14
N ARG A 395 -7.31 33.62 -3.75
CA ARG A 395 -7.25 32.17 -3.93
C ARG A 395 -7.38 31.39 -2.62
N TYR A 396 -6.92 31.98 -1.49
CA TYR A 396 -7.12 31.38 -0.18
C TYR A 396 -8.61 31.24 0.16
N LEU A 397 -9.39 32.32 -0.03
CA LEU A 397 -10.82 32.29 0.27
C LEU A 397 -11.60 31.40 -0.69
N GLU A 398 -11.16 31.29 -1.94
CA GLU A 398 -11.75 30.36 -2.89
C GLU A 398 -11.61 28.90 -2.42
N LEU A 399 -10.45 28.51 -1.87
CA LEU A 399 -10.16 27.15 -1.40
C LEU A 399 -10.64 26.89 0.03
N CYS A 400 -10.58 27.90 0.91
CA CYS A 400 -10.74 27.78 2.36
C CYS A 400 -11.85 28.69 2.90
N ASP A 401 -12.98 28.76 2.21
CA ASP A 401 -14.19 29.39 2.76
C ASP A 401 -14.79 28.44 3.82
N TYR A 402 -14.37 28.61 5.06
CA TYR A 402 -14.76 27.74 6.17
C TYR A 402 -16.26 27.77 6.43
N GLU A 403 -16.92 28.91 6.29
CA GLU A 403 -18.37 29.05 6.50
C GLU A 403 -19.18 28.24 5.47
N ARG A 404 -18.65 28.08 4.26
CA ARG A 404 -19.29 27.31 3.18
C ARG A 404 -18.91 25.85 3.23
N PHE A 405 -17.64 25.53 3.49
CA PHE A 405 -17.09 24.20 3.25
C PHE A 405 -16.92 23.36 4.50
N VAL A 406 -16.86 23.96 5.71
CA VAL A 406 -16.89 23.23 6.97
C VAL A 406 -18.35 23.20 7.46
N ARG A 407 -19.01 22.06 7.24
CA ARG A 407 -20.43 21.93 7.57
C ARG A 407 -20.63 21.01 8.77
N VAL A 408 -21.40 21.51 9.71
CA VAL A 408 -21.73 20.83 10.96
C VAL A 408 -23.12 20.23 10.88
N PHE A 409 -23.25 18.96 11.26
CA PHE A 409 -24.49 18.21 11.32
C PHE A 409 -24.66 17.61 12.71
N ASP A 410 -25.65 18.04 13.46
CA ASP A 410 -26.07 17.36 14.69
C ASP A 410 -27.02 16.22 14.27
N LEU A 411 -26.51 14.99 14.24
CA LEU A 411 -27.23 13.85 13.67
C LEU A 411 -28.39 13.40 14.55
N PRO A 412 -29.55 13.04 13.95
CA PRO A 412 -30.63 12.39 14.69
C PRO A 412 -30.23 10.95 15.04
N PRO A 413 -30.87 10.35 16.06
CA PRO A 413 -30.65 8.96 16.38
C PRO A 413 -31.03 8.07 15.19
N PRO A 414 -30.19 7.04 14.86
CA PRO A 414 -30.54 6.06 13.84
C PRO A 414 -31.79 5.24 14.22
N PRO A 415 -32.47 4.63 13.24
CA PRO A 415 -33.59 3.73 13.53
C PRO A 415 -33.22 2.65 14.56
N GLY A 416 -34.09 2.45 15.55
CA GLY A 416 -33.87 1.49 16.63
C GLY A 416 -33.33 2.11 17.93
N PHE A 417 -33.00 3.42 17.93
CA PHE A 417 -32.55 4.15 19.11
C PHE A 417 -33.51 5.31 19.41
N GLY A 418 -33.82 5.52 20.67
CA GLY A 418 -34.73 6.59 21.10
C GLY A 418 -34.04 7.95 21.10
N THR A 419 -32.75 8.00 21.42
CA THR A 419 -31.94 9.22 21.50
C THR A 419 -30.55 9.01 20.91
N ILE A 420 -29.90 10.12 20.51
CA ILE A 420 -28.51 10.09 20.04
C ILE A 420 -27.55 9.65 21.17
N ALA A 421 -27.88 9.96 22.42
CA ALA A 421 -27.09 9.54 23.58
C ALA A 421 -27.11 8.01 23.76
N GLU A 422 -28.27 7.36 23.61
CA GLU A 422 -28.39 5.89 23.64
C GLU A 422 -27.59 5.25 22.50
N PHE A 423 -27.71 5.79 21.30
CA PHE A 423 -26.91 5.32 20.14
C PHE A 423 -25.42 5.44 20.39
N ASN A 424 -24.95 6.62 20.83
CA ASN A 424 -23.54 6.86 21.09
C ASN A 424 -22.98 6.00 22.23
N ALA A 425 -23.77 5.70 23.26
CA ALA A 425 -23.38 4.77 24.32
C ALA A 425 -23.15 3.34 23.78
N ALA A 426 -24.06 2.85 22.91
CA ALA A 426 -23.90 1.57 22.24
C ALA A 426 -22.67 1.59 21.30
N LEU A 427 -22.50 2.66 20.51
CA LEU A 427 -21.38 2.81 19.59
C LEU A 427 -20.04 2.88 20.33
N SER A 428 -19.97 3.60 21.45
CA SER A 428 -18.79 3.64 22.32
C SER A 428 -18.38 2.27 22.79
N THR A 429 -19.33 1.45 23.26
CA THR A 429 -19.07 0.08 23.73
C THR A 429 -18.45 -0.76 22.62
N VAL A 430 -19.00 -0.69 21.42
CA VAL A 430 -18.48 -1.47 20.28
C VAL A 430 -17.10 -0.97 19.85
N LEU A 431 -16.88 0.34 19.80
CA LEU A 431 -15.61 0.92 19.38
C LEU A 431 -14.48 0.68 20.39
N GLU A 432 -14.76 0.75 21.70
CA GLU A 432 -13.77 0.45 22.75
C GLU A 432 -13.15 -0.96 22.56
N ASP A 433 -13.93 -1.94 22.16
CA ASP A 433 -13.45 -3.29 21.84
C ASP A 433 -12.51 -3.33 20.61
N ARG A 434 -12.52 -2.32 19.77
CA ARG A 434 -11.65 -2.20 18.60
C ARG A 434 -10.31 -1.53 18.92
N HIS A 435 -10.21 -0.78 20.06
CA HIS A 435 -8.99 -0.11 20.52
C HIS A 435 -8.10 -1.05 21.34
N ARG A 436 -7.41 -1.99 20.67
CA ARG A 436 -6.61 -3.05 21.32
C ARG A 436 -5.15 -2.67 21.56
N PHE A 437 -4.69 -1.56 21.02
CA PHE A 437 -3.32 -1.08 21.19
C PHE A 437 -3.19 -0.14 22.41
N LYS A 438 -1.95 -0.01 22.91
CA LYS A 438 -1.62 0.90 24.00
C LYS A 438 -1.18 2.28 23.52
N ARG A 439 -0.67 2.36 22.29
CA ARG A 439 -0.18 3.58 21.64
C ARG A 439 -0.74 3.71 20.23
N GLN A 440 -0.68 4.92 19.70
CA GLN A 440 -0.99 5.23 18.31
C GLN A 440 -0.01 4.55 17.34
N PRO A 441 -0.40 4.35 16.07
CA PRO A 441 0.56 3.99 15.02
C PRO A 441 1.62 5.09 14.85
N LEU A 442 2.87 4.68 14.54
CA LEU A 442 4.02 5.58 14.47
C LEU A 442 3.87 6.70 13.42
N ASP A 443 3.26 6.38 12.29
CA ASP A 443 3.13 7.25 11.12
C ASP A 443 1.83 8.08 11.11
N ARG A 444 1.05 8.10 12.22
CA ARG A 444 -0.23 8.78 12.30
C ARG A 444 -0.15 10.10 13.09
N THR A 445 -1.20 10.89 12.94
CA THR A 445 -1.34 12.23 13.53
C THR A 445 -1.72 12.23 14.99
N VAL A 446 -2.29 11.14 15.47
CA VAL A 446 -2.71 10.96 16.87
C VAL A 446 -1.51 11.03 17.83
N ARG A 447 -1.67 11.77 18.92
CA ARG A 447 -0.73 11.85 20.06
C ARG A 447 -1.49 11.53 21.34
N ASN A 448 -0.87 10.74 22.23
CA ASN A 448 -1.48 10.26 23.47
C ASN A 448 -2.88 9.67 23.27
N GLY A 449 -2.97 8.72 22.35
CA GLY A 449 -4.22 8.05 22.01
C GLY A 449 -3.98 6.76 21.27
N THR A 450 -5.06 6.19 20.75
CA THR A 450 -5.04 5.00 19.89
C THR A 450 -5.95 5.21 18.68
N GLN A 451 -5.69 4.45 17.63
CA GLN A 451 -6.52 4.40 16.45
C GLN A 451 -6.83 2.94 16.12
N THR A 452 -8.02 2.65 15.60
CA THR A 452 -8.38 1.29 15.15
C THR A 452 -7.47 0.85 14.01
N SER A 453 -7.05 -0.42 14.03
CA SER A 453 -6.16 -1.00 13.01
C SER A 453 -6.92 -1.44 11.76
N ARG A 454 -8.22 -1.74 11.90
CA ARG A 454 -9.10 -2.12 10.79
C ARG A 454 -9.96 -0.94 10.37
N SER A 455 -10.32 -0.95 9.09
CA SER A 455 -11.32 -0.01 8.59
C SER A 455 -12.69 -0.32 9.16
N LEU A 456 -13.39 0.70 9.68
CA LEU A 456 -14.76 0.54 10.15
C LEU A 456 -15.75 0.28 9.00
N LEU A 457 -15.36 0.54 7.75
CA LEU A 457 -16.21 0.27 6.58
C LEU A 457 -16.49 -1.22 6.40
N SER A 458 -15.55 -2.07 6.78
CA SER A 458 -15.65 -3.53 6.69
C SER A 458 -16.16 -4.19 7.98
N ASP A 459 -16.42 -3.41 9.04
CA ASP A 459 -16.91 -3.94 10.32
C ASP A 459 -18.39 -4.34 10.20
N PRO A 460 -18.77 -5.63 10.44
CA PRO A 460 -20.14 -6.09 10.27
C PRO A 460 -21.07 -5.73 11.43
N ASP A 461 -20.57 -5.06 12.47
CA ASP A 461 -21.38 -4.72 13.64
C ASP A 461 -22.56 -3.82 13.25
N PRO A 462 -23.80 -4.16 13.61
CA PRO A 462 -24.98 -3.41 13.18
C PRO A 462 -25.01 -1.97 13.72
N VAL A 463 -24.37 -1.67 14.86
CA VAL A 463 -24.31 -0.32 15.42
C VAL A 463 -23.36 0.54 14.57
N ILE A 464 -22.22 -0.01 14.16
CA ILE A 464 -21.28 0.68 13.26
C ILE A 464 -21.94 0.90 11.89
N GLN A 465 -22.64 -0.10 11.35
CA GLN A 465 -23.36 0.03 10.08
C GLN A 465 -24.48 1.10 10.15
N ALA A 466 -25.17 1.22 11.27
CA ALA A 466 -26.16 2.28 11.49
C ALA A 466 -25.53 3.69 11.51
N ALA A 467 -24.32 3.83 12.09
CA ALA A 467 -23.56 5.08 12.02
C ALA A 467 -23.27 5.45 10.57
N PHE A 468 -22.73 4.51 9.75
CA PHE A 468 -22.43 4.78 8.35
C PHE A 468 -23.67 5.10 7.51
N ALA A 469 -24.83 4.49 7.80
CA ALA A 469 -26.09 4.85 7.14
C ALA A 469 -26.45 6.33 7.39
N SER A 470 -26.26 6.83 8.62
CA SER A 470 -26.45 8.25 8.98
C SER A 470 -25.41 9.15 8.31
N PHE A 471 -24.14 8.72 8.26
CA PHE A 471 -23.06 9.46 7.59
C PHE A 471 -23.30 9.58 6.09
N HIS A 472 -23.78 8.54 5.44
CA HIS A 472 -24.18 8.59 4.02
C HIS A 472 -25.26 9.62 3.76
N ALA A 473 -26.23 9.77 4.67
CA ALA A 473 -27.29 10.79 4.54
C ALA A 473 -26.70 12.21 4.63
N ALA A 474 -25.85 12.47 5.64
CA ALA A 474 -25.19 13.77 5.82
C ALA A 474 -24.26 14.11 4.63
N VAL A 475 -23.49 13.14 4.10
CA VAL A 475 -22.63 13.38 2.94
C VAL A 475 -23.45 13.72 1.69
N ARG A 476 -24.62 13.09 1.49
CA ARG A 476 -25.52 13.46 0.38
C ARG A 476 -26.05 14.89 0.55
N GLU A 477 -26.42 15.29 1.75
CA GLU A 477 -26.86 16.64 2.05
C GLU A 477 -25.73 17.66 1.85
N TYR A 478 -24.53 17.38 2.35
CA TYR A 478 -23.34 18.19 2.11
C TYR A 478 -23.12 18.41 0.61
N ARG A 479 -23.13 17.33 -0.17
CA ARG A 479 -22.96 17.36 -1.63
C ARG A 479 -24.02 18.21 -2.34
N ALA A 480 -25.27 18.04 -1.94
CA ALA A 480 -26.39 18.79 -2.53
C ALA A 480 -26.31 20.30 -2.26
N GLY A 481 -25.70 20.70 -1.14
CA GLY A 481 -25.48 22.10 -0.75
C GLY A 481 -24.17 22.71 -1.28
N LEU A 482 -23.37 21.98 -2.09
CA LEU A 482 -22.12 22.51 -2.63
C LEU A 482 -22.39 23.44 -3.83
N GLU A 483 -22.21 24.73 -3.61
CA GLU A 483 -22.24 25.76 -4.63
C GLU A 483 -20.80 26.18 -4.97
N VAL A 484 -20.16 25.53 -5.92
CA VAL A 484 -18.77 25.80 -6.31
C VAL A 484 -18.63 25.96 -7.83
N SER A 485 -17.62 26.74 -8.25
CA SER A 485 -17.29 26.88 -9.66
C SER A 485 -16.83 25.53 -10.26
N PRO A 486 -16.96 25.31 -11.58
CA PRO A 486 -16.53 24.07 -12.23
C PRO A 486 -15.04 23.73 -12.00
N ASP A 487 -14.20 24.75 -11.82
CA ASP A 487 -12.75 24.60 -11.61
C ASP A 487 -12.37 24.36 -10.15
N HIS A 488 -13.33 24.43 -9.23
CA HIS A 488 -13.08 24.17 -7.83
C HIS A 488 -12.87 22.66 -7.59
N PRO A 489 -11.92 22.24 -6.74
CA PRO A 489 -11.67 20.82 -6.48
C PRO A 489 -12.92 20.03 -6.09
N LEU A 490 -13.80 20.62 -5.26
CA LEU A 490 -15.03 19.98 -4.80
C LEU A 490 -16.10 19.82 -5.90
N ALA A 491 -15.97 20.44 -7.08
CA ALA A 491 -16.93 20.28 -8.18
C ALA A 491 -17.05 18.80 -8.61
N ARG A 492 -15.96 18.04 -8.49
CA ARG A 492 -15.95 16.59 -8.78
C ARG A 492 -16.90 15.78 -7.89
N LEU A 493 -17.15 16.22 -6.66
CA LEU A 493 -18.08 15.54 -5.75
C LEU A 493 -19.54 15.72 -6.21
N ARG A 494 -19.86 16.84 -6.88
CA ARG A 494 -21.21 17.19 -7.27
C ARG A 494 -21.80 16.24 -8.32
N ASP A 495 -20.99 15.81 -9.28
CA ASP A 495 -21.45 15.17 -10.52
C ASP A 495 -21.40 13.63 -10.47
N GLY A 496 -20.82 13.01 -9.42
CA GLY A 496 -20.61 11.56 -9.29
C GLY A 496 -21.36 10.90 -8.15
N GLY A 497 -21.22 9.59 -8.03
CA GLY A 497 -21.57 8.84 -6.81
C GLY A 497 -20.71 9.28 -5.63
N VAL A 498 -20.94 8.67 -4.47
CA VAL A 498 -20.16 8.89 -3.25
C VAL A 498 -19.57 7.55 -2.80
N GLN A 499 -18.26 7.50 -2.62
CA GLN A 499 -17.57 6.33 -2.12
C GLN A 499 -16.78 6.69 -0.86
N PHE A 500 -16.97 5.93 0.21
CA PHE A 500 -16.12 6.00 1.39
C PHE A 500 -14.80 5.27 1.09
N THR A 501 -13.67 5.92 1.30
CA THR A 501 -12.34 5.39 0.96
C THR A 501 -11.55 4.90 2.16
N GLY A 502 -11.91 5.34 3.37
CA GLY A 502 -11.34 4.90 4.63
C GLY A 502 -12.20 5.36 5.81
N ALA A 503 -12.18 4.61 6.91
CA ALA A 503 -12.83 5.01 8.15
C ALA A 503 -12.14 4.35 9.34
N TRP A 504 -11.94 5.13 10.40
CA TRP A 504 -11.28 4.66 11.62
C TRP A 504 -11.85 5.38 12.85
N SER A 505 -11.70 4.76 14.02
CA SER A 505 -11.98 5.42 15.29
C SER A 505 -10.69 5.90 15.92
N VAL A 506 -10.75 7.07 16.56
CA VAL A 506 -9.67 7.68 17.35
C VAL A 506 -10.13 7.76 18.79
N ARG A 507 -9.28 7.29 19.70
CA ARG A 507 -9.48 7.36 21.14
C ARG A 507 -8.34 8.16 21.77
N LEU A 508 -8.64 9.39 22.18
CA LEU A 508 -7.68 10.29 22.84
C LEU A 508 -7.73 10.09 24.36
N GLN A 509 -6.56 10.07 24.97
CA GLN A 509 -6.38 10.06 26.43
C GLN A 509 -5.99 11.46 26.90
N ARG A 510 -5.84 11.67 28.22
CA ARG A 510 -5.42 12.95 28.79
C ARG A 510 -4.16 13.50 28.10
N GLY A 511 -4.21 14.76 27.68
CA GLY A 511 -3.17 15.39 26.86
C GLY A 511 -3.13 14.92 25.42
N GLY A 512 -4.11 14.09 24.99
CA GLY A 512 -4.21 13.58 23.64
C GLY A 512 -4.79 14.60 22.67
N PHE A 513 -4.29 14.56 21.42
CA PHE A 513 -4.72 15.43 20.33
C PHE A 513 -4.33 14.85 18.97
N GLU A 514 -4.84 15.42 17.92
CA GLU A 514 -4.38 15.18 16.56
C GLU A 514 -3.55 16.37 16.06
N VAL A 515 -2.31 16.11 15.62
CA VAL A 515 -1.43 17.12 15.01
C VAL A 515 -2.07 17.63 13.73
N ASN A 516 -1.93 18.93 13.44
CA ASN A 516 -2.44 19.51 12.20
C ASN A 516 -1.96 18.74 10.95
N HIS A 517 -2.91 18.33 10.11
CA HIS A 517 -2.70 17.52 8.93
C HIS A 517 -3.79 17.75 7.88
N TYR A 518 -3.66 17.09 6.75
CA TYR A 518 -4.67 16.94 5.70
C TYR A 518 -4.81 15.46 5.33
N HIS A 519 -5.89 15.07 4.66
CA HIS A 519 -6.11 13.68 4.26
C HIS A 519 -5.81 13.50 2.77
N PRO A 520 -4.80 12.68 2.40
CA PRO A 520 -4.48 12.44 1.00
C PRO A 520 -5.45 11.47 0.30
N GLY A 521 -6.22 10.69 1.05
CA GLY A 521 -7.09 9.63 0.54
C GLY A 521 -8.51 10.03 0.23
N GLY A 522 -8.91 11.28 0.52
CA GLY A 522 -10.26 11.81 0.33
C GLY A 522 -10.30 13.10 -0.48
N LEU A 523 -11.48 13.45 -0.95
CA LEU A 523 -11.81 14.80 -1.42
C LEU A 523 -12.57 15.58 -0.34
N VAL A 524 -13.37 14.86 0.46
CA VAL A 524 -14.04 15.34 1.67
C VAL A 524 -13.69 14.40 2.82
N SER A 525 -13.35 14.97 3.96
CA SER A 525 -13.08 14.26 5.22
C SER A 525 -14.13 14.58 6.26
N ALA A 526 -14.23 13.75 7.26
CA ALA A 526 -15.21 13.86 8.32
C ALA A 526 -14.64 13.56 9.69
N ALA A 527 -15.19 14.19 10.70
CA ALA A 527 -15.00 13.86 12.11
C ALA A 527 -16.38 13.78 12.79
N TYR A 528 -16.68 12.63 13.42
CA TYR A 528 -17.90 12.41 14.21
C TYR A 528 -17.56 12.19 15.67
N ASP A 529 -18.12 13.01 16.56
CA ASP A 529 -17.92 12.94 17.98
C ASP A 529 -18.86 11.88 18.60
N VAL A 530 -18.31 10.75 19.04
CA VAL A 530 -19.05 9.66 19.69
C VAL A 530 -19.20 9.93 21.19
N ALA A 531 -18.06 10.16 21.86
CA ALA A 531 -18.04 10.47 23.30
C ALA A 531 -17.08 11.64 23.58
N ILE A 532 -17.58 12.65 24.25
CA ILE A 532 -16.84 13.84 24.66
C ILE A 532 -16.90 13.95 26.19
N PRO A 533 -15.74 14.10 26.86
CA PRO A 533 -15.72 14.32 28.31
C PRO A 533 -16.43 15.61 28.71
N GLU A 534 -17.38 15.53 29.62
CA GLU A 534 -18.15 16.71 30.08
C GLU A 534 -17.25 17.80 30.68
N GLU A 535 -16.18 17.40 31.38
CA GLU A 535 -15.24 18.34 32.00
C GLU A 535 -14.45 19.16 30.97
N ASP A 536 -14.18 18.60 29.75
CA ASP A 536 -13.47 19.30 28.70
C ASP A 536 -14.34 20.37 27.99
N VAL A 537 -15.67 20.20 27.97
CA VAL A 537 -16.59 21.16 27.34
C VAL A 537 -17.25 22.13 28.33
N ARG A 538 -16.95 21.99 29.61
CA ARG A 538 -17.53 22.84 30.65
C ARG A 538 -17.13 24.31 30.51
N ASP A 539 -15.89 24.58 30.09
CA ASP A 539 -15.38 25.93 29.84
C ASP A 539 -14.96 26.04 28.36
N PRO A 540 -15.83 26.58 27.51
CA PRO A 540 -15.55 26.69 26.05
C PRO A 540 -14.41 27.66 25.75
N THR A 541 -13.98 28.51 26.68
CA THR A 541 -12.85 29.43 26.46
C THR A 541 -11.51 28.70 26.37
N LEU A 542 -11.41 27.52 26.97
CA LEU A 542 -10.23 26.66 26.92
C LEU A 542 -10.11 25.88 25.60
N LYS A 543 -11.17 25.79 24.82
CA LYS A 543 -11.25 25.07 23.54
C LYS A 543 -10.73 23.62 23.59
N LEU A 544 -10.85 22.92 24.72
CA LEU A 544 -10.35 21.55 24.87
C LEU A 544 -11.07 20.60 23.92
N GLY A 545 -10.30 19.84 23.16
CA GLY A 545 -10.82 18.89 22.18
C GLY A 545 -11.48 19.53 20.95
N TRP A 546 -11.49 20.86 20.79
CA TRP A 546 -12.07 21.48 19.61
C TRP A 546 -11.32 21.08 18.34
N LEU A 547 -12.07 20.88 17.26
CA LEU A 547 -11.52 20.69 15.93
C LEU A 547 -11.12 22.06 15.37
N THR A 548 -9.85 22.21 14.98
CA THR A 548 -9.27 23.48 14.52
C THR A 548 -8.80 23.36 13.08
N PHE A 549 -8.91 24.45 12.31
CA PHE A 549 -8.58 24.51 10.90
C PHE A 549 -7.66 25.67 10.55
N GLY A 550 -6.89 25.51 9.47
CA GLY A 550 -6.17 26.58 8.78
C GLY A 550 -4.72 26.76 9.19
N GLU A 551 -4.24 26.11 10.23
CA GLU A 551 -2.85 26.12 10.64
C GLU A 551 -2.12 24.91 10.10
N PRO A 552 -1.00 25.07 9.35
CA PRO A 552 -0.23 23.92 8.87
C PRO A 552 0.48 23.18 10.01
N ARG A 553 0.94 21.96 9.73
CA ARG A 553 1.66 21.14 10.71
C ARG A 553 2.88 21.85 11.30
N TYR A 554 3.64 22.54 10.46
CA TYR A 554 4.77 23.36 10.88
C TYR A 554 4.35 24.81 10.86
N PRO A 555 4.50 25.53 11.98
CA PRO A 555 4.07 26.92 12.08
C PRO A 555 4.67 27.77 10.98
N ALA A 556 3.81 28.53 10.30
CA ALA A 556 4.21 29.48 9.27
C ALA A 556 3.99 30.91 9.79
N PRO A 557 4.91 31.86 9.52
CA PRO A 557 4.76 33.24 9.98
C PRO A 557 3.45 33.86 9.50
N GLY A 558 2.66 34.39 10.46
CA GLY A 558 1.37 35.02 10.19
C GLY A 558 0.20 34.06 9.88
N VAL A 559 0.41 32.76 9.99
CA VAL A 559 -0.62 31.73 9.74
C VAL A 559 -0.91 30.97 11.03
N GLY A 560 -2.02 31.27 11.67
CA GLY A 560 -2.55 30.55 12.83
C GLY A 560 -3.88 29.89 12.52
N PRO A 561 -4.56 29.33 13.54
CA PRO A 561 -5.92 28.82 13.42
C PRO A 561 -6.86 29.87 12.81
N ALA A 562 -7.71 29.44 11.90
CA ALA A 562 -8.64 30.32 11.17
C ALA A 562 -10.11 30.03 11.51
N HIS A 563 -10.41 28.79 11.87
CA HIS A 563 -11.77 28.36 12.20
C HIS A 563 -11.72 27.21 13.20
N ASP A 564 -12.64 27.24 14.17
CA ASP A 564 -12.74 26.22 15.21
C ASP A 564 -14.17 25.69 15.29
N VAL A 565 -14.32 24.39 15.52
CA VAL A 565 -15.63 23.76 15.74
C VAL A 565 -15.65 23.11 17.11
N GLU A 566 -16.64 23.49 17.90
CA GLU A 566 -16.86 22.94 19.23
C GLU A 566 -17.28 21.47 19.17
N PRO A 567 -16.61 20.56 19.92
CA PRO A 567 -16.97 19.16 19.98
C PRO A 567 -18.30 18.95 20.71
N ARG A 568 -19.14 18.06 20.16
CA ARG A 568 -20.41 17.68 20.79
C ARG A 568 -20.77 16.25 20.42
N ALA A 569 -21.11 15.43 21.40
CA ALA A 569 -21.54 14.06 21.14
C ALA A 569 -22.74 14.01 20.17
N GLY A 570 -22.63 13.25 19.10
CA GLY A 570 -23.60 13.20 18.00
C GLY A 570 -23.35 14.20 16.86
N ARG A 571 -22.31 15.01 16.96
CA ARG A 571 -21.92 15.99 15.92
C ARG A 571 -21.01 15.37 14.87
N LEU A 572 -21.37 15.54 13.61
CA LEU A 572 -20.55 15.22 12.44
C LEU A 572 -20.11 16.53 11.78
N VAL A 573 -18.81 16.65 11.52
CA VAL A 573 -18.23 17.77 10.76
C VAL A 573 -17.71 17.24 9.44
N LEU A 574 -18.17 17.79 8.33
CA LEU A 574 -17.70 17.48 6.97
C LEU A 574 -16.92 18.66 6.41
N PHE A 575 -15.75 18.40 5.80
CA PHE A 575 -14.86 19.43 5.30
C PHE A 575 -13.97 18.92 4.16
N PRO A 576 -13.46 19.79 3.27
CA PRO A 576 -12.49 19.41 2.23
C PRO A 576 -11.25 18.75 2.82
N SER A 577 -10.85 17.61 2.27
CA SER A 577 -9.73 16.82 2.79
C SER A 577 -8.37 17.55 2.75
N TYR A 578 -8.23 18.57 1.92
CA TYR A 578 -7.02 19.41 1.81
C TYR A 578 -6.96 20.52 2.87
N LEU A 579 -8.00 20.79 3.66
CA LEU A 579 -7.90 21.76 4.74
C LEU A 579 -6.99 21.23 5.84
N TRP A 580 -6.01 22.05 6.22
CA TRP A 580 -5.25 21.79 7.44
C TRP A 580 -6.20 21.75 8.63
N HIS A 581 -6.15 20.67 9.38
CA HIS A 581 -6.97 20.50 10.58
C HIS A 581 -6.27 19.62 11.62
N GLY A 582 -6.64 19.82 12.88
CA GLY A 582 -6.17 19.08 14.03
C GLY A 582 -7.14 19.26 15.19
N THR A 583 -6.76 18.84 16.38
CA THR A 583 -7.57 19.05 17.59
C THR A 583 -6.76 19.67 18.71
N HIS A 584 -7.39 20.51 19.51
CA HIS A 584 -6.80 20.93 20.77
C HIS A 584 -6.68 19.76 21.74
N PRO A 585 -5.64 19.74 22.62
CA PRO A 585 -5.48 18.68 23.61
C PRO A 585 -6.68 18.58 24.56
N ILE A 586 -7.04 17.36 24.98
CA ILE A 586 -8.02 17.11 26.04
C ILE A 586 -7.34 17.04 27.39
N HIS A 587 -8.06 17.46 28.46
CA HIS A 587 -7.53 17.44 29.84
C HIS A 587 -8.13 16.34 30.69
N SER A 588 -9.28 15.83 30.30
CA SER A 588 -10.01 14.81 31.03
C SER A 588 -9.23 13.48 31.15
N HIS A 589 -9.47 12.77 32.24
CA HIS A 589 -9.08 11.37 32.41
C HIS A 589 -10.05 10.41 31.71
N VAL A 590 -11.28 10.87 31.40
CA VAL A 590 -12.23 10.14 30.56
C VAL A 590 -11.79 10.31 29.11
N PRO A 591 -11.65 9.22 28.34
CA PRO A 591 -11.22 9.34 26.95
C PRO A 591 -12.27 10.05 26.07
N ARG A 592 -11.78 10.83 25.09
CA ARG A 592 -12.59 11.25 23.95
C ARG A 592 -12.58 10.14 22.90
N LEU A 593 -13.75 9.85 22.31
CA LEU A 593 -13.90 8.86 21.24
C LEU A 593 -14.55 9.52 20.02
N SER A 594 -13.95 9.36 18.86
CA SER A 594 -14.45 9.89 17.59
C SER A 594 -14.31 8.85 16.47
N ILE A 595 -15.07 9.06 15.39
CA ILE A 595 -14.89 8.35 14.10
C ILE A 595 -14.47 9.39 13.07
N ALA A 596 -13.41 9.09 12.32
CA ALA A 596 -13.03 9.83 11.13
C ALA A 596 -13.20 8.97 9.89
N PHE A 597 -13.55 9.59 8.76
CA PHE A 597 -13.65 8.90 7.48
C PHE A 597 -13.37 9.84 6.31
N ASP A 598 -13.02 9.25 5.17
CA ASP A 598 -12.76 9.95 3.92
C ASP A 598 -13.76 9.54 2.85
N VAL A 599 -14.10 10.51 2.00
CA VAL A 599 -15.05 10.37 0.89
C VAL A 599 -14.39 10.81 -0.42
N TRP A 600 -14.57 10.01 -1.45
CA TRP A 600 -14.15 10.29 -2.83
C TRP A 600 -15.37 10.22 -3.77
N PRO A 601 -15.37 10.96 -4.91
CA PRO A 601 -16.39 10.77 -5.93
C PRO A 601 -16.41 9.33 -6.41
N GLY A 602 -17.59 8.71 -6.44
CA GLY A 602 -17.78 7.40 -7.05
C GLY A 602 -17.65 7.47 -8.57
N THR A 603 -17.21 6.39 -9.18
CA THR A 603 -17.15 6.23 -10.64
C THR A 603 -18.53 6.07 -11.26
#